data_57ac01032f11c896b9dd9c5516ef51c9
#
_entry.id   57ac01032f11c896b9dd9c5516ef51c9
#
_cell.length_a   1.000
_cell.length_b   1.000
_cell.length_c   1.000
_cell.angle_alpha   90.00
_cell.angle_beta   90.00
_cell.angle_gamma   90.00
#
_symmetry.space_group_name_H-M   'P 1'
#
loop_
_entity.id
_entity.type
_entity.pdbx_description
1 polymer ?
#
loop_
_entity_poly.entity_id
_entity_poly.type
_entity_poly.pdbx_seq_one_letter_code
_entity_poly.pdbx_strand_id
1 'polypeptide(L)'
;MQSQVWEKYKCDNQKLNWKNISKFYNHPIWILNGLFIEQHEISILQRTSIAQWLLENNITKIADYGGGFGTLARIISNINKKSNIDIYEPHPSSYTLKVLKDYPNIKIVDNLSKKYECIISTDVLEHVIDPLEHFYTMIEKVKKNGFLIIANCFEPVMQCHLPQTFHLKHTFNYFAQEFGLENLGNLKGSHA
;
A
#
# COMPACT_ATOMS: atom_id res chain seq x y z
N MET A 1 8.94 -16.69 -11.57
CA MET A 1 8.77 -15.64 -12.60
C MET A 1 9.26 -14.27 -12.17
N GLN A 2 8.81 -13.70 -11.03
CA GLN A 2 9.33 -12.39 -10.55
C GLN A 2 10.84 -12.42 -10.31
N SER A 3 11.38 -13.48 -9.69
CA SER A 3 12.83 -13.67 -9.48
C SER A 3 13.63 -13.62 -10.79
N GLN A 4 13.13 -14.24 -11.84
CA GLN A 4 13.78 -14.22 -13.16
C GLN A 4 13.83 -12.82 -13.78
N VAL A 5 12.79 -12.01 -13.55
CA VAL A 5 12.75 -10.61 -14.01
C VAL A 5 13.71 -9.75 -13.19
N TRP A 6 13.78 -9.98 -11.89
CA TRP A 6 14.71 -9.32 -10.98
C TRP A 6 16.17 -9.56 -11.42
N GLU A 7 16.53 -10.82 -11.66
CA GLU A 7 17.85 -11.22 -12.16
C GLU A 7 18.14 -10.66 -13.55
N LYS A 8 17.15 -10.71 -14.47
CA LYS A 8 17.27 -10.17 -15.83
C LYS A 8 17.66 -8.69 -15.84
N TYR A 9 17.08 -7.92 -14.91
CA TYR A 9 17.41 -6.49 -14.77
C TYR A 9 18.61 -6.22 -13.86
N LYS A 10 19.29 -7.28 -13.38
CA LYS A 10 20.45 -7.18 -12.47
C LYS A 10 20.11 -6.31 -11.26
N CYS A 11 18.92 -6.52 -10.70
CA CYS A 11 18.51 -5.90 -9.46
C CYS A 11 19.22 -6.59 -8.29
N ASP A 12 19.55 -5.81 -7.27
CA ASP A 12 20.19 -6.26 -6.05
C ASP A 12 19.54 -5.52 -4.88
N ASN A 13 19.10 -6.21 -3.85
CA ASN A 13 18.45 -5.62 -2.70
C ASN A 13 19.39 -5.17 -1.59
N GLN A 14 20.70 -5.44 -1.75
CA GLN A 14 21.79 -4.92 -0.87
C GLN A 14 22.54 -3.78 -1.54
N LYS A 15 22.69 -3.82 -2.87
CA LYS A 15 23.36 -2.78 -3.67
C LYS A 15 22.35 -2.15 -4.60
N LEU A 16 21.51 -1.26 -4.06
CA LEU A 16 20.36 -0.71 -4.75
C LEU A 16 20.75 0.10 -5.99
N ASN A 17 20.22 -0.29 -7.13
CA ASN A 17 20.27 0.48 -8.38
C ASN A 17 18.84 0.81 -8.82
N TRP A 18 18.40 2.01 -8.49
CA TRP A 18 17.01 2.45 -8.72
C TRP A 18 16.62 2.45 -10.18
N LYS A 19 17.54 2.69 -11.10
CA LYS A 19 17.27 2.58 -12.54
C LYS A 19 16.88 1.16 -12.95
N ASN A 20 17.49 0.15 -12.36
CA ASN A 20 17.16 -1.25 -12.61
C ASN A 20 15.91 -1.68 -11.86
N ILE A 21 15.77 -1.27 -10.61
CA ILE A 21 14.60 -1.55 -9.76
C ILE A 21 13.33 -0.92 -10.36
N SER A 22 13.41 0.32 -10.88
CA SER A 22 12.30 0.95 -11.59
C SER A 22 11.87 0.16 -12.83
N LYS A 23 12.83 -0.42 -13.59
CA LYS A 23 12.49 -1.31 -14.72
C LYS A 23 11.78 -2.57 -14.26
N PHE A 24 12.15 -3.11 -13.10
CA PHE A 24 11.49 -4.25 -12.51
C PHE A 24 10.04 -3.92 -12.13
N TYR A 25 9.78 -2.82 -11.43
CA TYR A 25 8.42 -2.40 -11.07
C TYR A 25 7.55 -2.01 -12.28
N ASN A 26 8.14 -1.51 -13.35
CA ASN A 26 7.44 -1.22 -14.61
C ASN A 26 7.25 -2.46 -15.51
N HIS A 27 7.77 -3.63 -15.12
CA HIS A 27 7.66 -4.83 -15.94
C HIS A 27 6.24 -5.42 -15.89
N PRO A 28 5.70 -5.92 -17.03
CA PRO A 28 4.36 -6.53 -17.07
C PRO A 28 4.13 -7.71 -16.10
N ILE A 29 5.18 -8.27 -15.50
CA ILE A 29 5.07 -9.31 -14.48
C ILE A 29 4.21 -8.85 -13.28
N TRP A 30 4.21 -7.56 -12.99
CA TRP A 30 3.38 -6.98 -11.93
C TRP A 30 1.90 -6.99 -12.25
N ILE A 31 1.52 -7.05 -13.55
CA ILE A 31 0.12 -7.27 -13.96
C ILE A 31 -0.36 -8.64 -13.47
N LEU A 32 0.48 -9.66 -13.57
CA LEU A 32 0.14 -11.01 -13.06
C LEU A 32 0.02 -11.01 -11.53
N ASN A 33 0.88 -10.27 -10.83
CA ASN A 33 0.78 -10.13 -9.37
C ASN A 33 -0.53 -9.44 -8.96
N GLY A 34 -0.88 -8.35 -9.63
CA GLY A 34 -2.14 -7.65 -9.35
C GLY A 34 -3.37 -8.51 -9.64
N LEU A 35 -3.37 -9.25 -10.77
CA LEU A 35 -4.45 -10.19 -11.10
C LEU A 35 -4.52 -11.35 -10.09
N PHE A 36 -3.38 -11.82 -9.57
CA PHE A 36 -3.36 -12.80 -8.49
C PHE A 36 -4.05 -12.25 -7.24
N ILE A 37 -3.68 -11.03 -6.81
CA ILE A 37 -4.31 -10.38 -5.64
C ILE A 37 -5.82 -10.26 -5.81
N GLU A 38 -6.29 -9.95 -7.03
CA GLU A 38 -7.73 -9.83 -7.34
C GLU A 38 -8.50 -11.16 -7.30
N GLN A 39 -7.80 -12.28 -7.36
CA GLN A 39 -8.39 -13.62 -7.34
C GLN A 39 -8.07 -14.40 -6.06
N HIS A 40 -7.11 -13.92 -5.27
CA HIS A 40 -6.68 -14.59 -4.05
C HIS A 40 -7.65 -14.27 -2.90
N GLU A 41 -8.37 -15.30 -2.44
CA GLU A 41 -9.45 -15.18 -1.46
C GLU A 41 -9.05 -14.42 -0.19
N ILE A 42 -7.89 -14.75 0.40
CA ILE A 42 -7.38 -14.10 1.60
C ILE A 42 -7.11 -12.60 1.34
N SER A 43 -6.50 -12.27 0.19
CA SER A 43 -6.21 -10.88 -0.17
C SER A 43 -7.50 -10.05 -0.36
N ILE A 44 -8.53 -10.65 -0.94
CA ILE A 44 -9.84 -10.01 -1.10
C ILE A 44 -10.54 -9.87 0.25
N LEU A 45 -10.47 -10.88 1.12
CA LEU A 45 -11.06 -10.84 2.46
C LEU A 45 -10.45 -9.71 3.30
N GLN A 46 -9.13 -9.58 3.33
CA GLN A 46 -8.44 -8.49 4.04
C GLN A 46 -8.89 -7.11 3.55
N ARG A 47 -8.92 -6.90 2.23
CA ARG A 47 -9.34 -5.64 1.62
C ARG A 47 -10.82 -5.32 1.88
N THR A 48 -11.65 -6.34 1.88
CA THR A 48 -13.07 -6.21 2.23
C THR A 48 -13.26 -5.84 3.70
N SER A 49 -12.48 -6.44 4.60
CA SER A 49 -12.50 -6.10 6.03
C SER A 49 -12.08 -4.65 6.29
N ILE A 50 -11.05 -4.16 5.58
CA ILE A 50 -10.66 -2.75 5.64
C ILE A 50 -11.81 -1.85 5.14
N ALA A 51 -12.40 -2.17 4.00
CA ALA A 51 -13.47 -1.37 3.41
C ALA A 51 -14.72 -1.35 4.29
N GLN A 52 -15.06 -2.47 4.93
CA GLN A 52 -16.17 -2.56 5.86
C GLN A 52 -15.92 -1.72 7.12
N TRP A 53 -14.71 -1.79 7.68
CA TRP A 53 -14.32 -1.00 8.84
C TRP A 53 -14.41 0.52 8.55
N LEU A 54 -13.95 0.95 7.35
CA LEU A 54 -14.07 2.35 6.93
C LEU A 54 -15.53 2.80 6.84
N LEU A 55 -16.42 1.96 6.32
CA LEU A 55 -17.85 2.24 6.25
C LEU A 55 -18.46 2.38 7.65
N GLU A 56 -18.18 1.44 8.54
CA GLU A 56 -18.69 1.42 9.93
C GLU A 56 -18.25 2.63 10.74
N ASN A 57 -17.04 3.15 10.45
CA ASN A 57 -16.49 4.35 11.10
C ASN A 57 -16.80 5.65 10.34
N ASN A 58 -17.66 5.61 9.30
CA ASN A 58 -18.07 6.77 8.50
C ASN A 58 -16.89 7.53 7.85
N ILE A 59 -15.82 6.83 7.50
CA ILE A 59 -14.62 7.41 6.89
C ILE A 59 -14.84 7.51 5.38
N THR A 60 -14.66 8.71 4.84
CA THR A 60 -14.93 8.99 3.42
C THR A 60 -13.77 9.65 2.67
N LYS A 61 -12.82 10.27 3.38
CA LYS A 61 -11.62 10.91 2.77
C LYS A 61 -10.41 10.04 3.01
N ILE A 62 -10.05 9.26 2.00
CA ILE A 62 -9.11 8.13 2.12
C ILE A 62 -7.94 8.33 1.17
N ALA A 63 -6.75 7.95 1.60
CA ALA A 63 -5.62 7.72 0.71
C ALA A 63 -5.21 6.24 0.77
N ASP A 64 -4.92 5.67 -0.40
CA ASP A 64 -4.34 4.34 -0.59
C ASP A 64 -2.88 4.54 -1.04
N TYR A 65 -1.96 4.39 -0.10
CA TYR A 65 -0.54 4.65 -0.30
C TYR A 65 0.16 3.39 -0.84
N GLY A 66 0.64 3.45 -2.09
CA GLY A 66 1.12 2.30 -2.81
C GLY A 66 -0.01 1.39 -3.31
N GLY A 67 -1.15 1.98 -3.70
CA GLY A 67 -2.37 1.24 -3.99
C GLY A 67 -2.34 0.33 -5.23
N GLY A 68 -1.21 0.25 -5.96
CA GLY A 68 -0.98 -0.70 -7.04
C GLY A 68 -2.07 -0.68 -8.12
N PHE A 69 -2.85 -1.76 -8.22
CA PHE A 69 -3.96 -1.88 -9.18
C PHE A 69 -5.24 -1.15 -8.75
N GLY A 70 -5.25 -0.51 -7.58
CA GLY A 70 -6.44 0.10 -7.03
C GLY A 70 -7.51 -0.90 -6.60
N THR A 71 -7.16 -2.14 -6.35
CA THR A 71 -8.09 -3.20 -5.95
C THR A 71 -8.79 -2.84 -4.64
N LEU A 72 -8.04 -2.40 -3.63
CA LEU A 72 -8.59 -1.92 -2.37
C LEU A 72 -9.50 -0.71 -2.59
N ALA A 73 -9.02 0.30 -3.31
CA ALA A 73 -9.79 1.50 -3.58
C ALA A 73 -11.12 1.20 -4.29
N ARG A 74 -11.14 0.26 -5.26
CA ARG A 74 -12.35 -0.18 -5.95
C ARG A 74 -13.32 -0.91 -5.02
N ILE A 75 -12.82 -1.77 -4.12
CA ILE A 75 -13.64 -2.44 -3.10
C ILE A 75 -14.28 -1.40 -2.19
N ILE A 76 -13.50 -0.44 -1.66
CA ILE A 76 -14.00 0.66 -0.82
C ILE A 76 -15.09 1.45 -1.58
N SER A 77 -14.82 1.84 -2.83
CA SER A 77 -15.77 2.57 -3.66
C SER A 77 -17.07 1.79 -3.92
N ASN A 78 -16.99 0.46 -4.07
CA ASN A 78 -18.17 -0.37 -4.28
C ASN A 78 -19.03 -0.49 -3.02
N ILE A 79 -18.41 -0.57 -1.85
CA ILE A 79 -19.07 -0.67 -0.55
C ILE A 79 -19.65 0.69 -0.13
N ASN A 80 -18.90 1.79 -0.37
CA ASN A 80 -19.31 3.13 -0.02
C ASN A 80 -19.06 4.13 -1.16
N LYS A 81 -20.09 4.39 -1.96
CA LYS A 81 -20.03 5.35 -3.09
C LYS A 81 -19.74 6.80 -2.67
N LYS A 82 -19.87 7.14 -1.38
CA LYS A 82 -19.55 8.48 -0.86
C LYS A 82 -18.06 8.67 -0.58
N SER A 83 -17.27 7.60 -0.58
CA SER A 83 -15.82 7.68 -0.37
C SER A 83 -15.15 8.45 -1.50
N ASN A 84 -14.19 9.29 -1.14
CA ASN A 84 -13.27 9.94 -2.06
C ASN A 84 -11.87 9.38 -1.78
N ILE A 85 -11.29 8.73 -2.76
CA ILE A 85 -10.07 7.95 -2.59
C ILE A 85 -8.99 8.50 -3.51
N ASP A 86 -7.90 8.94 -2.93
CA ASP A 86 -6.68 9.27 -3.67
C ASP A 86 -5.71 8.08 -3.56
N ILE A 87 -5.27 7.54 -4.70
CA ILE A 87 -4.24 6.49 -4.77
C ILE A 87 -2.90 7.16 -5.07
N TYR A 88 -1.93 7.00 -4.19
CA TYR A 88 -0.54 7.31 -4.49
C TYR A 88 0.14 6.03 -4.97
N GLU A 89 0.53 6.00 -6.25
CA GLU A 89 1.21 4.86 -6.87
C GLU A 89 2.27 5.39 -7.84
N PRO A 90 3.57 5.26 -7.52
CA PRO A 90 4.66 5.77 -8.38
C PRO A 90 4.77 5.09 -9.74
N HIS A 91 4.25 3.87 -9.87
CA HIS A 91 4.35 3.05 -11.08
C HIS A 91 2.98 2.53 -11.56
N PRO A 92 2.00 3.43 -11.84
CA PRO A 92 0.66 3.00 -12.19
C PRO A 92 0.68 2.27 -13.53
N SER A 93 0.15 1.04 -13.55
CA SER A 93 0.08 0.26 -14.77
C SER A 93 -1.01 0.78 -15.72
N SER A 94 -0.88 0.47 -17.03
CA SER A 94 -1.93 0.78 -18.00
C SER A 94 -3.25 0.07 -17.67
N TYR A 95 -3.18 -1.08 -17.03
CA TYR A 95 -4.36 -1.80 -16.51
C TYR A 95 -5.04 -0.99 -15.40
N THR A 96 -4.27 -0.49 -14.41
CA THR A 96 -4.79 0.37 -13.35
C THR A 96 -5.53 1.58 -13.91
N LEU A 97 -4.90 2.30 -14.85
CA LEU A 97 -5.49 3.46 -15.50
C LEU A 97 -6.79 3.12 -16.25
N LYS A 98 -6.88 1.92 -16.82
CA LYS A 98 -8.08 1.46 -17.54
C LYS A 98 -9.22 1.15 -16.59
N VAL A 99 -8.97 0.34 -15.55
CA VAL A 99 -10.04 -0.12 -14.65
C VAL A 99 -10.59 1.00 -13.76
N LEU A 100 -9.78 2.01 -13.44
CA LEU A 100 -10.23 3.14 -12.61
C LEU A 100 -11.13 4.14 -13.36
N LYS A 101 -11.24 4.06 -14.68
CA LYS A 101 -12.14 4.95 -15.45
C LYS A 101 -13.60 4.85 -15.03
N ASP A 102 -14.00 3.68 -14.54
CA ASP A 102 -15.37 3.42 -14.10
C ASP A 102 -15.64 3.87 -12.64
N TYR A 103 -14.65 4.47 -11.99
CA TYR A 103 -14.69 4.89 -10.58
C TYR A 103 -14.40 6.39 -10.44
N PRO A 104 -15.36 7.27 -10.67
CA PRO A 104 -15.14 8.73 -10.69
C PRO A 104 -14.72 9.32 -9.33
N ASN A 105 -14.92 8.57 -8.25
CA ASN A 105 -14.53 8.94 -6.89
C ASN A 105 -13.13 8.41 -6.49
N ILE A 106 -12.40 7.80 -7.41
CA ILE A 106 -11.01 7.36 -7.23
C ILE A 106 -10.10 8.18 -8.15
N LYS A 107 -8.98 8.67 -7.62
CA LYS A 107 -7.98 9.42 -8.38
C LYS A 107 -6.58 8.90 -8.09
N ILE A 108 -5.76 8.76 -9.13
CA ILE A 108 -4.31 8.58 -8.94
C ILE A 108 -3.70 9.98 -8.75
N VAL A 109 -2.85 10.11 -7.75
CA VAL A 109 -2.18 11.36 -7.40
C VAL A 109 -0.66 11.18 -7.35
N ASP A 110 0.08 12.20 -7.76
CA ASP A 110 1.55 12.18 -7.73
C ASP A 110 2.11 12.38 -6.31
N ASN A 111 1.30 12.94 -5.42
CA ASN A 111 1.64 13.12 -4.01
C ASN A 111 0.37 13.29 -3.15
N LEU A 112 0.52 13.06 -1.85
CA LEU A 112 -0.54 13.30 -0.88
C LEU A 112 -0.57 14.78 -0.50
N SER A 113 -1.36 15.58 -1.21
CA SER A 113 -1.45 17.04 -1.03
C SER A 113 -2.49 17.51 -0.02
N LYS A 114 -3.39 16.61 0.41
CA LYS A 114 -4.51 16.90 1.31
C LYS A 114 -4.30 16.29 2.69
N LYS A 115 -5.24 16.55 3.60
CA LYS A 115 -5.39 15.83 4.87
C LYS A 115 -6.50 14.79 4.74
N TYR A 116 -6.20 13.53 5.09
CA TYR A 116 -7.10 12.38 4.97
C TYR A 116 -7.65 11.98 6.33
N GLU A 117 -8.82 11.38 6.34
CA GLU A 117 -9.42 10.79 7.54
C GLU A 117 -8.78 9.44 7.85
N CYS A 118 -8.40 8.70 6.80
CA CYS A 118 -7.63 7.50 6.90
C CYS A 118 -6.60 7.43 5.75
N ILE A 119 -5.39 7.00 6.07
CA ILE A 119 -4.41 6.56 5.07
C ILE A 119 -4.17 5.08 5.27
N ILE A 120 -4.17 4.33 4.18
CA ILE A 120 -3.95 2.90 4.16
C ILE A 120 -2.66 2.64 3.40
N SER A 121 -1.82 1.75 3.91
CA SER A 121 -0.62 1.28 3.22
C SER A 121 -0.48 -0.22 3.48
N THR A 122 -0.51 -1.01 2.40
CA THR A 122 -0.39 -2.47 2.47
C THR A 122 0.72 -2.95 1.55
N ASP A 123 1.67 -3.69 2.10
CA ASP A 123 2.80 -4.29 1.38
C ASP A 123 3.63 -3.24 0.60
N VAL A 124 4.02 -2.14 1.28
CA VAL A 124 4.77 -1.02 0.68
C VAL A 124 6.10 -0.75 1.38
N LEU A 125 6.08 -0.65 2.72
CA LEU A 125 7.23 -0.14 3.47
C LEU A 125 8.44 -1.07 3.43
N GLU A 126 8.27 -2.35 3.17
CA GLU A 126 9.33 -3.33 2.95
C GLU A 126 10.07 -3.15 1.62
N HIS A 127 9.53 -2.33 0.72
CA HIS A 127 10.08 -2.08 -0.62
C HIS A 127 10.80 -0.73 -0.78
N VAL A 128 10.80 0.11 0.26
CA VAL A 128 11.38 1.46 0.22
C VAL A 128 12.65 1.55 1.05
N ILE A 129 13.54 2.50 0.71
CA ILE A 129 14.83 2.66 1.41
C ILE A 129 14.62 3.09 2.85
N ASP A 130 13.79 4.09 3.05
CA ASP A 130 13.50 4.64 4.37
C ASP A 130 12.00 4.50 4.68
N PRO A 131 11.59 3.33 5.22
CA PRO A 131 10.20 3.09 5.57
C PRO A 131 9.67 4.04 6.63
N LEU A 132 10.52 4.53 7.54
CA LEU A 132 10.10 5.45 8.59
C LEU A 132 9.86 6.86 8.05
N GLU A 133 10.64 7.33 7.07
CA GLU A 133 10.38 8.59 6.35
C GLU A 133 9.04 8.55 5.61
N HIS A 134 8.79 7.46 4.88
CA HIS A 134 7.50 7.25 4.21
C HIS A 134 6.34 7.18 5.20
N PHE A 135 6.53 6.50 6.32
CA PHE A 135 5.53 6.40 7.38
C PHE A 135 5.26 7.78 8.03
N TYR A 136 6.30 8.54 8.32
CA TYR A 136 6.17 9.90 8.84
C TYR A 136 5.44 10.82 7.85
N THR A 137 5.73 10.71 6.55
CA THR A 137 4.99 11.42 5.50
C THR A 137 3.50 11.12 5.54
N MET A 138 3.11 9.86 5.77
CA MET A 138 1.70 9.50 5.93
C MET A 138 1.10 10.13 7.19
N ILE A 139 1.82 10.12 8.32
CA ILE A 139 1.39 10.76 9.57
C ILE A 139 1.10 12.25 9.35
N GLU A 140 1.99 12.96 8.64
CA GLU A 140 1.80 14.37 8.32
C GLU A 140 0.55 14.64 7.45
N LYS A 141 0.05 13.65 6.72
CA LYS A 141 -1.12 13.77 5.84
C LYS A 141 -2.41 13.24 6.45
N VAL A 142 -2.34 12.57 7.57
CA VAL A 142 -3.54 12.21 8.35
C VAL A 142 -4.09 13.43 9.10
N LYS A 143 -5.39 13.54 9.21
CA LYS A 143 -6.05 14.53 10.09
C LYS A 143 -5.78 14.21 11.56
N LYS A 144 -5.86 15.22 12.41
CA LYS A 144 -5.91 14.99 13.85
C LYS A 144 -7.07 14.04 14.19
N ASN A 145 -6.81 13.04 15.00
CA ASN A 145 -7.74 11.94 15.32
C ASN A 145 -8.18 11.11 14.09
N GLY A 146 -7.41 11.14 13.02
CA GLY A 146 -7.58 10.24 11.89
C GLY A 146 -6.84 8.92 12.10
N PHE A 147 -6.88 8.05 11.10
CA PHE A 147 -6.42 6.67 11.21
C PHE A 147 -5.32 6.37 10.20
N LEU A 148 -4.43 5.47 10.60
CA LEU A 148 -3.48 4.79 9.72
C LEU A 148 -3.77 3.30 9.79
N ILE A 149 -4.00 2.67 8.63
CA ILE A 149 -4.12 1.22 8.49
C ILE A 149 -2.88 0.75 7.76
N ILE A 150 -2.01 0.05 8.49
CA ILE A 150 -0.70 -0.35 7.99
C ILE A 150 -0.59 -1.87 8.05
N ALA A 151 -0.23 -2.50 6.94
CA ALA A 151 0.11 -3.91 6.86
C ALA A 151 1.38 -4.07 6.01
N ASN A 152 2.43 -4.64 6.58
CA ASN A 152 3.72 -4.83 5.91
C ASN A 152 4.28 -6.22 6.20
N CYS A 153 5.06 -6.74 5.26
CA CYS A 153 5.78 -7.98 5.40
C CYS A 153 7.30 -7.71 5.46
N PHE A 154 7.81 -7.35 6.62
CA PHE A 154 9.25 -7.13 6.85
C PHE A 154 10.02 -8.45 6.97
N GLU A 155 9.85 -9.33 5.98
CA GLU A 155 10.49 -10.64 5.88
C GLU A 155 11.04 -10.90 4.47
N PRO A 156 12.03 -11.79 4.30
CA PRO A 156 12.63 -12.10 3.00
C PRO A 156 11.76 -13.02 2.13
N VAL A 157 10.48 -12.68 1.97
CA VAL A 157 9.52 -13.48 1.20
C VAL A 157 9.72 -13.30 -0.31
N MET A 158 10.16 -12.10 -0.71
CA MET A 158 10.43 -11.75 -2.10
C MET A 158 11.77 -11.02 -2.21
N GLN A 159 12.42 -11.12 -3.38
CA GLN A 159 13.72 -10.46 -3.61
C GLN A 159 13.65 -8.93 -3.58
N CYS A 160 12.48 -8.34 -3.81
CA CYS A 160 12.27 -6.91 -3.73
C CYS A 160 11.99 -6.39 -2.31
N HIS A 161 11.87 -7.28 -1.30
CA HIS A 161 11.89 -6.87 0.10
C HIS A 161 13.33 -6.50 0.49
N LEU A 162 13.50 -5.32 1.05
CA LEU A 162 14.82 -4.77 1.33
C LEU A 162 15.32 -5.25 2.71
N PRO A 163 16.47 -5.94 2.80
CA PRO A 163 16.97 -6.50 4.07
C PRO A 163 17.11 -5.48 5.20
N GLN A 164 17.40 -4.22 4.87
CA GLN A 164 17.50 -3.14 5.84
C GLN A 164 16.18 -2.81 6.55
N THR A 165 15.04 -3.26 6.03
CA THR A 165 13.72 -3.03 6.65
C THR A 165 13.32 -4.15 7.62
N PHE A 166 13.98 -5.32 7.59
CA PHE A 166 13.52 -6.52 8.31
C PHE A 166 13.50 -6.37 9.83
N HIS A 167 14.33 -5.49 10.39
CA HIS A 167 14.31 -5.18 11.83
C HIS A 167 12.98 -4.56 12.27
N LEU A 168 12.25 -3.91 11.35
CA LEU A 168 10.97 -3.28 11.63
C LEU A 168 9.85 -4.29 11.93
N LYS A 169 10.03 -5.57 11.59
CA LYS A 169 9.11 -6.63 12.03
C LYS A 169 8.83 -6.57 13.54
N HIS A 170 9.84 -6.26 14.33
CA HIS A 170 9.75 -6.24 15.79
C HIS A 170 9.72 -4.84 16.40
N THR A 171 10.09 -3.81 15.63
CA THR A 171 10.29 -2.46 16.16
C THR A 171 9.33 -1.42 15.57
N PHE A 172 8.54 -1.76 14.55
CA PHE A 172 7.66 -0.80 13.87
C PHE A 172 6.67 -0.13 14.83
N ASN A 173 6.03 -0.92 15.70
CA ASN A 173 5.10 -0.38 16.69
C ASN A 173 5.77 0.57 17.70
N TYR A 174 7.02 0.32 18.06
CA TYR A 174 7.79 1.24 18.90
C TYR A 174 7.96 2.60 18.21
N PHE A 175 8.39 2.61 16.95
CA PHE A 175 8.53 3.86 16.19
C PHE A 175 7.18 4.56 15.98
N ALA A 176 6.09 3.83 15.76
CA ALA A 176 4.76 4.40 15.64
C ALA A 176 4.37 5.17 16.93
N GLN A 177 4.67 4.61 18.11
CA GLN A 177 4.44 5.26 19.40
C GLN A 177 5.33 6.50 19.59
N GLU A 178 6.62 6.42 19.22
CA GLU A 178 7.54 7.57 19.28
C GLU A 178 7.06 8.74 18.38
N PHE A 179 6.40 8.43 17.28
CA PHE A 179 5.77 9.42 16.41
C PHE A 179 4.41 9.93 16.94
N GLY A 180 4.02 9.54 18.16
CA GLY A 180 2.80 10.00 18.81
C GLY A 180 1.52 9.29 18.39
N LEU A 181 1.61 8.09 17.81
CA LEU A 181 0.45 7.28 17.43
C LEU A 181 0.08 6.30 18.54
N GLU A 182 -1.21 6.01 18.65
CA GLU A 182 -1.76 4.95 19.49
C GLU A 182 -2.05 3.73 18.65
N ASN A 183 -1.57 2.56 19.06
CA ASN A 183 -1.91 1.30 18.42
C ASN A 183 -3.28 0.82 18.91
N LEU A 184 -4.27 0.82 18.03
CA LEU A 184 -5.64 0.39 18.31
C LEU A 184 -5.88 -1.10 18.10
N GLY A 185 -4.85 -1.86 17.76
CA GLY A 185 -4.93 -3.30 17.50
C GLY A 185 -5.12 -3.64 16.02
N ASN A 186 -5.49 -4.89 15.75
CA ASN A 186 -5.62 -5.42 14.41
C ASN A 186 -7.08 -5.41 13.94
N LEU A 187 -7.30 -5.17 12.64
CA LEU A 187 -8.61 -5.31 12.04
C LEU A 187 -9.02 -6.80 11.99
N LYS A 188 -10.28 -7.10 12.32
CA LYS A 188 -10.82 -8.45 12.19
C LYS A 188 -10.72 -8.91 10.73
N GLY A 189 -10.18 -10.13 10.52
CA GLY A 189 -9.97 -10.69 9.18
C GLY A 189 -8.69 -10.24 8.47
N SER A 190 -7.87 -9.36 9.08
CA SER A 190 -6.50 -9.14 8.65
C SER A 190 -5.60 -10.21 9.28
N HIS A 191 -4.72 -10.80 8.48
CA HIS A 191 -3.61 -11.58 9.00
C HIS A 191 -2.46 -10.59 9.21
N ALA A 192 -2.15 -10.33 10.46
CA ALA A 192 -0.93 -9.63 10.85
C ALA A 192 0.19 -10.64 11.03
#